data_0910353368792b8b90a9a9fa398ae943
#
_entry.id   0910353368792b8b90a9a9fa398ae943
#
_cell.length_a   1.000
_cell.length_b   1.000
_cell.length_c   1.000
_cell.angle_alpha   90.00
_cell.angle_beta   90.00
_cell.angle_gamma   90.00
#
_symmetry.space_group_name_H-M   'P 1'
#
loop_
_entity.id
_entity.type
_entity.pdbx_description
1 polymer ?
#
loop_
_entity_poly.entity_id
_entity_poly.type
_entity_poly.pdbx_seq_one_letter_code
_entity_poly.pdbx_strand_id
1 'polypeptide(L)'
;MAKIKVKNPVVELDGDEMTRIIWSFIKDKLIKPYLEIDLKYYDLGMESRDKTDDQITVDAANAIKQHGVGVKCATITPDEARVEEFKLKKMWRSPNGTIRNILGGTVFREPIICKNVPKLVPGWTKPIVIGRHASVSYTHLTLPTSDLV
;
A
#
# COMPACT_ATOMS: atom_id res chain seq x y z
N MET A 1 -30.90 6.08 7.20
CA MET A 1 -30.12 6.26 8.44
C MET A 1 -29.25 7.50 8.31
N ALA A 2 -29.04 8.25 9.39
CA ALA A 2 -28.08 9.37 9.36
C ALA A 2 -26.68 8.82 9.14
N LYS A 3 -25.91 9.43 8.24
CA LYS A 3 -24.54 9.04 7.98
C LYS A 3 -23.62 9.47 9.13
N ILE A 4 -22.61 8.67 9.41
CA ILE A 4 -21.58 9.01 10.39
C ILE A 4 -20.63 10.00 9.74
N LYS A 5 -20.47 11.18 10.35
CA LYS A 5 -19.54 12.20 9.85
C LYS A 5 -18.11 11.86 10.21
N VAL A 6 -17.26 11.72 9.18
CA VAL A 6 -15.82 11.50 9.36
C VAL A 6 -15.12 12.86 9.36
N LYS A 7 -14.41 13.15 10.44
CA LYS A 7 -13.80 14.46 10.68
C LYS A 7 -12.66 14.78 9.72
N ASN A 8 -11.80 13.81 9.48
CA ASN A 8 -10.59 14.00 8.67
C ASN A 8 -10.79 13.42 7.27
N PRO A 9 -10.30 14.08 6.23
CA PRO A 9 -10.29 13.52 4.88
C PRO A 9 -9.40 12.29 4.82
N VAL A 10 -9.73 11.38 3.90
CA VAL A 10 -8.93 10.18 3.61
C VAL A 10 -8.43 10.26 2.17
N VAL A 11 -7.14 10.06 1.99
CA VAL A 11 -6.54 10.00 0.66
C VAL A 11 -6.81 8.64 0.05
N GLU A 12 -7.47 8.60 -1.11
CA GLU A 12 -7.68 7.38 -1.84
C GLU A 12 -6.76 7.32 -3.07
N LEU A 13 -6.01 6.21 -3.16
CA LEU A 13 -5.11 5.93 -4.25
C LEU A 13 -5.68 4.77 -5.05
N ASP A 14 -6.35 5.10 -6.15
CA ASP A 14 -6.96 4.11 -7.02
C ASP A 14 -5.89 3.29 -7.74
N GLY A 15 -6.27 2.11 -8.19
CA GLY A 15 -5.34 1.15 -8.75
C GLY A 15 -5.66 0.80 -10.20
N ASP A 16 -5.17 -0.36 -10.59
CA ASP A 16 -5.35 -0.92 -11.92
C ASP A 16 -6.35 -2.06 -11.93
N GLU A 17 -6.87 -2.36 -13.12
CA GLU A 17 -7.67 -3.54 -13.45
C GLU A 17 -8.82 -3.81 -12.44
N MET A 18 -8.88 -5.04 -11.95
CA MET A 18 -9.95 -5.53 -11.07
C MET A 18 -10.03 -4.76 -9.75
N THR A 19 -8.91 -4.27 -9.22
CA THR A 19 -8.92 -3.55 -7.94
C THR A 19 -9.63 -2.21 -8.02
N ARG A 20 -9.57 -1.53 -9.15
CA ARG A 20 -10.33 -0.30 -9.42
C ARG A 20 -11.84 -0.57 -9.36
N ILE A 21 -12.29 -1.66 -9.98
CA ILE A 21 -13.71 -2.06 -9.99
C ILE A 21 -14.18 -2.42 -8.58
N ILE A 22 -13.41 -3.24 -7.88
CA ILE A 22 -13.71 -3.66 -6.50
C ILE A 22 -13.74 -2.45 -5.57
N TRP A 23 -12.79 -1.53 -5.69
CA TRP A 23 -12.75 -0.33 -4.87
C TRP A 23 -13.96 0.58 -5.10
N SER A 24 -14.40 0.72 -6.36
CA SER A 24 -15.65 1.42 -6.67
C SER A 24 -16.85 0.79 -5.96
N PHE A 25 -16.98 -0.55 -6.00
CA PHE A 25 -18.05 -1.25 -5.28
C PHE A 25 -17.98 -1.06 -3.77
N ILE A 26 -16.77 -1.10 -3.19
CA ILE A 26 -16.58 -0.85 -1.75
C ILE A 26 -17.04 0.57 -1.39
N LYS A 27 -16.63 1.57 -2.16
CA LYS A 27 -17.08 2.96 -1.94
C LYS A 27 -18.59 3.09 -2.00
N ASP A 28 -19.20 2.54 -3.03
CA ASP A 28 -20.63 2.75 -3.30
C ASP A 28 -21.54 1.92 -2.38
N LYS A 29 -21.11 0.71 -1.98
CA LYS A 29 -21.94 -0.20 -1.18
C LYS A 29 -21.63 -0.18 0.31
N LEU A 30 -20.39 0.10 0.70
CA LEU A 30 -19.94 -0.05 2.09
C LEU A 30 -19.47 1.26 2.74
N ILE A 31 -19.08 2.27 1.97
CA ILE A 31 -18.57 3.54 2.51
C ILE A 31 -19.61 4.64 2.41
N LYS A 32 -19.95 5.06 1.21
CA LYS A 32 -20.83 6.21 0.96
C LYS A 32 -22.25 6.09 1.55
N PRO A 33 -22.87 4.90 1.66
CA PRO A 33 -24.17 4.77 2.28
C PRO A 33 -24.17 5.08 3.79
N TYR A 34 -23.06 4.84 4.46
CA TYR A 34 -22.95 4.91 5.93
C TYR A 34 -22.13 6.09 6.43
N LEU A 35 -21.19 6.58 5.62
CA LEU A 35 -20.25 7.62 6.01
C LEU A 35 -20.44 8.89 5.17
N GLU A 36 -20.34 10.03 5.83
CA GLU A 36 -20.10 11.33 5.22
C GLU A 36 -18.59 11.60 5.34
N ILE A 37 -17.85 11.29 4.28
CA ILE A 37 -16.39 11.31 4.24
C ILE A 37 -15.88 12.08 3.03
N ASP A 38 -14.85 12.90 3.24
CA ASP A 38 -14.11 13.58 2.17
C ASP A 38 -12.98 12.67 1.67
N LEU A 39 -13.11 12.17 0.45
CA LEU A 39 -12.12 11.34 -0.21
C LEU A 39 -11.29 12.17 -1.18
N LYS A 40 -9.98 12.28 -0.90
CA LYS A 40 -9.03 12.94 -1.79
C LYS A 40 -8.50 11.93 -2.79
N TYR A 41 -9.03 11.99 -4.00
CA TYR A 41 -8.80 11.00 -5.06
C TYR A 41 -7.49 11.22 -5.81
N TYR A 42 -6.68 10.16 -5.94
CA TYR A 42 -5.50 10.08 -6.78
C TYR A 42 -5.54 8.80 -7.61
N ASP A 43 -5.47 8.94 -8.92
CA ASP A 43 -5.44 7.82 -9.85
C ASP A 43 -4.00 7.32 -10.04
N LEU A 44 -3.66 6.19 -9.42
CA LEU A 44 -2.37 5.53 -9.58
C LEU A 44 -2.40 4.40 -10.63
N GLY A 45 -3.40 4.39 -11.48
CA GLY A 45 -3.43 3.51 -12.64
C GLY A 45 -2.27 3.78 -13.60
N MET A 46 -1.90 2.76 -14.37
CA MET A 46 -0.73 2.79 -15.24
C MET A 46 -0.72 3.96 -16.21
N GLU A 47 -1.86 4.26 -16.83
CA GLU A 47 -1.98 5.37 -17.79
C GLU A 47 -1.77 6.74 -17.13
N SER A 48 -2.35 6.96 -15.95
CA SER A 48 -2.21 8.20 -15.21
C SER A 48 -0.78 8.42 -14.74
N ARG A 49 -0.12 7.36 -14.29
CA ARG A 49 1.29 7.40 -13.88
C ARG A 49 2.21 7.70 -15.05
N ASP A 50 2.00 7.05 -16.20
CA ASP A 50 2.79 7.30 -17.41
C ASP A 50 2.59 8.72 -17.95
N LYS A 51 1.35 9.21 -17.94
CA LYS A 51 1.01 10.57 -18.36
C LYS A 51 1.69 11.64 -17.50
N THR A 52 1.82 11.40 -16.21
CA THR A 52 2.39 12.36 -15.24
C THR A 52 3.86 12.10 -14.91
N ASP A 53 4.53 11.21 -15.66
CA ASP A 53 5.90 10.77 -15.36
C ASP A 53 6.07 10.31 -13.90
N ASP A 54 5.05 9.60 -13.38
CA ASP A 54 4.91 9.08 -12.02
C ASP A 54 4.81 10.17 -10.92
N GLN A 55 4.66 11.45 -11.30
CA GLN A 55 4.50 12.54 -10.33
C GLN A 55 3.25 12.35 -9.46
N ILE A 56 2.17 11.79 -10.02
CA ILE A 56 0.94 11.50 -9.28
C ILE A 56 1.18 10.62 -8.04
N THR A 57 2.14 9.70 -8.10
CA THR A 57 2.52 8.85 -6.95
C THR A 57 3.16 9.67 -5.84
N VAL A 58 4.00 10.63 -6.19
CA VAL A 58 4.65 11.56 -5.25
C VAL A 58 3.62 12.47 -4.60
N ASP A 59 2.72 13.03 -5.41
CA ASP A 59 1.66 13.92 -4.93
C ASP A 59 0.71 13.20 -3.97
N ALA A 60 0.31 11.97 -4.31
CA ALA A 60 -0.51 11.13 -3.45
C ALA A 60 0.17 10.82 -2.11
N ALA A 61 1.47 10.49 -2.12
CA ALA A 61 2.23 10.24 -0.90
C ALA A 61 2.32 11.49 -0.01
N ASN A 62 2.54 12.67 -0.60
CA ASN A 62 2.55 13.94 0.13
C ASN A 62 1.17 14.28 0.70
N ALA A 63 0.10 13.99 -0.03
CA ALA A 63 -1.26 14.15 0.47
C ALA A 63 -1.53 13.24 1.69
N ILE A 64 -1.06 11.98 1.67
CA ILE A 64 -1.14 11.10 2.85
C ILE A 64 -0.38 11.69 4.03
N LYS A 65 0.79 12.26 3.79
CA LYS A 65 1.60 12.91 4.83
C LYS A 65 0.87 14.10 5.46
N GLN A 66 0.14 14.86 4.63
CA GLN A 66 -0.64 16.02 5.06
C GLN A 66 -1.90 15.61 5.84
N HIS A 67 -2.63 14.61 5.38
CA HIS A 67 -3.93 14.20 5.95
C HIS A 67 -3.83 13.08 6.98
N GLY A 68 -2.69 12.42 7.08
CA GLY A 68 -2.38 11.41 8.10
C GLY A 68 -2.87 9.99 7.77
N VAL A 69 -3.73 9.81 6.76
CA VAL A 69 -4.28 8.50 6.39
C VAL A 69 -4.52 8.38 4.90
N GLY A 70 -4.24 7.20 4.35
CA GLY A 70 -4.51 6.88 2.97
C GLY A 70 -4.87 5.41 2.78
N VAL A 71 -5.69 5.14 1.77
CA VAL A 71 -6.06 3.79 1.32
C VAL A 71 -5.53 3.62 -0.09
N LYS A 72 -4.72 2.59 -0.30
CA LYS A 72 -4.13 2.31 -1.60
C LYS A 72 -4.66 0.99 -2.17
N CYS A 73 -5.19 1.06 -3.39
CA CYS A 73 -5.52 -0.09 -4.20
C CYS A 73 -4.26 -0.72 -4.81
N ALA A 74 -4.36 -1.96 -5.27
CA ALA A 74 -3.27 -2.61 -5.97
C ALA A 74 -3.00 -1.91 -7.31
N THR A 75 -1.71 -1.77 -7.64
CA THR A 75 -1.22 -1.16 -8.86
C THR A 75 -0.30 -2.11 -9.61
N ILE A 76 -0.31 -2.04 -10.92
CA ILE A 76 0.63 -2.78 -11.75
C ILE A 76 2.04 -2.20 -11.55
N THR A 77 3.03 -3.08 -11.35
CA THR A 77 4.44 -2.74 -11.54
C THR A 77 4.84 -3.31 -12.88
N PRO A 78 5.12 -2.46 -13.89
CA PRO A 78 5.37 -2.95 -15.23
C PRO A 78 6.68 -3.73 -15.31
N ASP A 79 6.64 -4.82 -16.03
CA ASP A 79 7.78 -5.51 -16.60
C ASP A 79 7.91 -5.14 -18.10
N GLU A 80 8.85 -5.75 -18.79
CA GLU A 80 9.11 -5.47 -20.21
C GLU A 80 7.86 -5.72 -21.08
N ALA A 81 7.15 -6.81 -20.82
CA ALA A 81 5.93 -7.15 -21.56
C ALA A 81 4.81 -6.12 -21.34
N ARG A 82 4.66 -5.64 -20.11
CA ARG A 82 3.67 -4.60 -19.77
C ARG A 82 4.06 -3.24 -20.36
N VAL A 83 5.34 -2.93 -20.47
CA VAL A 83 5.80 -1.70 -21.15
C VAL A 83 5.37 -1.69 -22.61
N GLU A 84 5.51 -2.82 -23.31
CA GLU A 84 5.06 -2.97 -24.71
C GLU A 84 3.53 -2.93 -24.82
N GLU A 85 2.83 -3.69 -23.96
CA GLU A 85 1.36 -3.79 -23.98
C GLU A 85 0.70 -2.42 -23.79
N PHE A 86 1.14 -1.65 -22.80
CA PHE A 86 0.59 -0.33 -22.48
C PHE A 86 1.28 0.82 -23.22
N LYS A 87 2.30 0.54 -24.05
CA LYS A 87 3.09 1.54 -24.77
C LYS A 87 3.65 2.62 -23.85
N LEU A 88 4.21 2.21 -22.72
CA LEU A 88 4.71 3.11 -21.70
C LEU A 88 5.99 3.80 -22.14
N LYS A 89 6.21 5.02 -21.66
CA LYS A 89 7.44 5.79 -21.89
C LYS A 89 8.68 5.11 -21.32
N LYS A 90 8.52 4.39 -20.20
CA LYS A 90 9.57 3.61 -19.55
C LYS A 90 8.98 2.60 -18.55
N MET A 91 9.82 1.72 -18.07
CA MET A 91 9.47 0.78 -16.99
C MET A 91 9.44 1.51 -15.65
N TRP A 92 8.24 1.92 -15.21
CA TRP A 92 8.02 2.64 -13.96
C TRP A 92 8.30 1.77 -12.75
N ARG A 93 8.89 2.38 -11.70
CA ARG A 93 9.11 1.70 -10.42
C ARG A 93 7.79 1.42 -9.71
N SER A 94 7.81 0.48 -8.75
CA SER A 94 6.65 0.21 -7.92
C SER A 94 6.26 1.43 -7.09
N PRO A 95 5.00 1.89 -7.18
CA PRO A 95 4.51 3.01 -6.37
C PRO A 95 4.62 2.75 -4.87
N ASN A 96 4.57 1.48 -4.46
CA ASN A 96 4.69 1.10 -3.06
C ASN A 96 6.04 1.54 -2.45
N GLY A 97 7.12 1.40 -3.21
CA GLY A 97 8.45 1.85 -2.78
C GLY A 97 8.51 3.37 -2.63
N THR A 98 8.04 4.09 -3.64
CA THR A 98 8.01 5.57 -3.64
C THR A 98 7.20 6.12 -2.46
N ILE A 99 5.97 5.60 -2.25
CA ILE A 99 5.10 6.03 -1.16
C ILE A 99 5.74 5.77 0.21
N ARG A 100 6.28 4.55 0.43
CA ARG A 100 6.91 4.20 1.71
C ARG A 100 8.13 5.05 2.01
N ASN A 101 8.94 5.35 1.01
CA ASN A 101 10.11 6.23 1.17
C ASN A 101 9.70 7.66 1.57
N ILE A 102 8.70 8.22 0.89
CA ILE A 102 8.21 9.57 1.19
C ILE A 102 7.60 9.63 2.60
N LEU A 103 6.86 8.59 3.00
CA LEU A 103 6.26 8.49 4.33
C LEU A 103 7.29 8.18 5.44
N GLY A 104 8.49 7.73 5.09
CA GLY A 104 9.55 7.39 6.05
C GLY A 104 9.20 6.17 6.91
N GLY A 105 8.44 5.23 6.37
CA GLY A 105 7.92 4.08 7.11
C GLY A 105 8.82 2.85 7.07
N THR A 106 8.94 2.18 8.21
CA THR A 106 9.47 0.82 8.31
C THR A 106 8.35 -0.10 8.79
N VAL A 107 8.20 -1.26 8.15
CA VAL A 107 7.19 -2.24 8.53
C VAL A 107 7.87 -3.39 9.26
N PHE A 108 7.45 -3.62 10.50
CA PHE A 108 7.82 -4.81 11.27
C PHE A 108 6.66 -5.79 11.25
N ARG A 109 6.98 -7.07 11.07
CA ARG A 109 6.01 -8.14 11.13
C ARG A 109 6.46 -9.14 12.18
N GLU A 110 5.61 -9.37 13.18
CA GLU A 110 5.79 -10.36 14.21
C GLU A 110 4.85 -11.54 13.94
N PRO A 111 5.34 -12.80 14.04
CA PRO A 111 4.47 -13.96 13.86
C PRO A 111 3.46 -14.06 14.99
N ILE A 112 2.22 -14.30 14.65
CA ILE A 112 1.17 -14.62 15.62
C ILE A 112 1.32 -16.09 16.02
N ILE A 113 1.66 -16.36 17.29
CA ILE A 113 1.84 -17.70 17.82
C ILE A 113 0.61 -18.07 18.65
N CYS A 114 -0.14 -19.06 18.18
CA CYS A 114 -1.27 -19.62 18.90
C CYS A 114 -0.83 -20.85 19.70
N LYS A 115 -1.21 -20.93 20.98
CA LYS A 115 -0.82 -22.05 21.88
C LYS A 115 -1.29 -23.42 21.41
N ASN A 116 -2.43 -23.46 20.73
CA ASN A 116 -3.10 -24.68 20.25
C ASN A 116 -2.80 -25.01 18.78
N VAL A 117 -1.93 -24.26 18.12
CA VAL A 117 -1.52 -24.50 16.73
C VAL A 117 -0.05 -24.89 16.72
N PRO A 118 0.31 -26.09 16.22
CA PRO A 118 1.71 -26.51 16.12
C PRO A 118 2.50 -25.56 15.22
N LYS A 119 3.72 -25.26 15.62
CA LYS A 119 4.66 -24.47 14.79
C LYS A 119 5.02 -25.26 13.54
N LEU A 120 5.07 -24.60 12.37
CA LEU A 120 5.52 -25.22 11.11
C LEU A 120 6.96 -25.73 11.19
N VAL A 121 7.81 -25.03 11.95
CA VAL A 121 9.20 -25.43 12.21
C VAL A 121 9.39 -25.59 13.71
N PRO A 122 9.24 -26.80 14.26
CA PRO A 122 9.27 -27.04 15.71
C PRO A 122 10.57 -26.61 16.40
N GLY A 123 11.71 -26.68 15.67
CA GLY A 123 13.04 -26.30 16.19
C GLY A 123 13.24 -24.79 16.39
N TRP A 124 12.36 -23.97 15.90
CA TRP A 124 12.46 -22.51 16.10
C TRP A 124 11.92 -22.15 17.49
N THR A 125 12.81 -21.99 18.43
CA THR A 125 12.46 -21.72 19.83
C THR A 125 12.50 -20.23 20.19
N LYS A 126 13.15 -19.40 19.35
CA LYS A 126 13.25 -17.95 19.55
C LYS A 126 12.26 -17.22 18.63
N PRO A 127 11.74 -16.06 19.02
CA PRO A 127 10.95 -15.23 18.13
C PRO A 127 11.80 -14.74 16.94
N ILE A 128 11.17 -14.70 15.76
CA ILE A 128 11.77 -14.19 14.53
C ILE A 128 11.01 -12.94 14.16
N VAL A 129 11.68 -11.80 14.14
CA VAL A 129 11.12 -10.53 13.71
C VAL A 129 11.58 -10.21 12.30
N ILE A 130 10.64 -9.99 11.39
CA ILE A 130 10.93 -9.63 10.00
C ILE A 130 10.68 -8.13 9.83
N GLY A 131 11.76 -7.38 9.62
CA GLY A 131 11.72 -5.96 9.29
C GLY A 131 11.80 -5.73 7.79
N ARG A 132 10.97 -4.85 7.27
CA ARG A 132 11.03 -4.39 5.88
C ARG A 132 11.38 -2.91 5.86
N HIS A 133 12.55 -2.61 5.33
CA HIS A 133 12.98 -1.23 5.13
C HIS A 133 12.32 -0.62 3.88
N ALA A 134 11.99 0.68 3.95
CA ALA A 134 11.29 1.39 2.88
C ALA A 134 12.06 1.42 1.55
N SER A 135 13.39 1.51 1.60
CA SER A 135 14.25 1.56 0.42
C SER A 135 14.45 0.21 -0.28
N VAL A 136 14.02 -0.90 0.34
CA VAL A 136 14.24 -2.26 -0.19
C VAL A 136 12.90 -2.92 -0.44
N SER A 137 12.49 -3.01 -1.71
CA SER A 137 11.15 -3.51 -2.08
C SER A 137 10.94 -5.00 -1.77
N TYR A 138 11.99 -5.83 -1.75
CA TYR A 138 11.88 -7.28 -1.69
C TYR A 138 12.87 -7.99 -0.75
N THR A 139 13.74 -7.28 -0.03
CA THR A 139 14.68 -7.89 0.89
C THR A 139 14.15 -7.85 2.31
N HIS A 140 14.02 -9.00 2.94
CA HIS A 140 13.69 -9.12 4.35
C HIS A 140 15.00 -9.21 5.15
N LEU A 141 15.19 -8.29 6.10
CA LEU A 141 16.24 -8.39 7.09
C LEU A 141 15.70 -9.19 8.28
N THR A 142 16.32 -10.33 8.55
CA THR A 142 16.03 -11.09 9.77
C THR A 142 17.05 -10.64 10.82
N LEU A 143 16.59 -9.97 11.87
CA LEU A 143 17.44 -9.60 12.99
C LEU A 143 17.36 -10.70 14.05
N PRO A 144 18.51 -11.20 14.55
CA PRO A 144 18.53 -12.06 15.75
C PRO A 144 18.00 -11.26 16.93
N THR A 145 17.03 -11.82 17.65
CA THR A 145 16.36 -11.15 18.78
C THR A 145 17.23 -10.96 20.02
N SER A 146 18.46 -11.45 20.01
CA SER A 146 19.42 -11.27 21.10
C SER A 146 19.91 -9.81 21.27
N ASP A 147 19.70 -8.94 20.30
CA ASP A 147 20.20 -7.57 20.29
C ASP A 147 19.10 -6.52 20.57
N LEU A 148 17.92 -6.96 20.98
CA LEU A 148 16.77 -6.11 21.29
C LEU A 148 16.46 -6.05 22.80
N VAL A 149 17.46 -6.04 23.66
CA VAL A 149 17.31 -5.80 25.10
C VAL A 149 17.98 -4.49 25.48
#